data_4df8742748604d18717eb4f9217d65d8
#
_entry.id   4df8742748604d18717eb4f9217d65d8
#
_cell.length_a   1.000
_cell.length_b   1.000
_cell.length_c   1.000
_cell.angle_alpha   90.00
_cell.angle_beta   90.00
_cell.angle_gamma   90.00
#
_symmetry.space_group_name_H-M   'P 1'
#
loop_
_entity.id
_entity.type
_entity.pdbx_description
1 polymer ?
#
loop_
_entity_poly.entity_id
_entity_poly.type
_entity_poly.pdbx_seq_one_letter_code
_entity_poly.pdbx_strand_id
1 'polypeptide(L)'
;MLDLVRLRALHAVAVHGTVGAAATALGYTPSAVSQQINKLERETGTTLLERQGRGIRLTDEAHQLAATTSQLLAIMEEAEVRLEERRGRPAGRLAIACFPSAARGLMPRALAQLTRQHPDLDARLTEVDPHVSIDLVARGAIDLAVAHDWDIAPLPVPPGVEQVVIGDDLCDILVHRDHPLAARASVCREDLVAERWISQPPGTVCHDWLVRTLRATGYEPLIAHQAAENHTQVAMVAADLGIALVARLGRGTLPPEVTPVQLTPAPTRRLHALWRTGAARRPAIRETVRTLQELWPSIASAA
;
A
#
# COMPACT_ATOMS: atom_id res chain seq x y z
N MET A 1 -11.63 22.47 -28.10
CA MET A 1 -12.14 21.23 -27.48
C MET A 1 -11.20 20.86 -26.34
N LEU A 2 -11.72 20.51 -25.16
CA LEU A 2 -10.89 20.19 -24.01
C LEU A 2 -10.00 18.97 -24.29
N ASP A 3 -8.73 19.09 -23.97
CA ASP A 3 -7.73 18.05 -24.16
C ASP A 3 -7.59 17.18 -22.89
N LEU A 4 -7.70 15.87 -23.04
CA LEU A 4 -7.68 14.93 -21.91
C LEU A 4 -6.35 14.94 -21.13
N VAL A 5 -5.22 15.17 -21.79
CA VAL A 5 -3.90 15.24 -21.12
C VAL A 5 -3.86 16.44 -20.17
N ARG A 6 -4.45 17.56 -20.59
CA ARG A 6 -4.55 18.78 -19.79
C ARG A 6 -5.52 18.62 -18.63
N LEU A 7 -6.66 17.99 -18.87
CA LEU A 7 -7.63 17.66 -17.84
C LEU A 7 -7.01 16.72 -16.78
N ARG A 8 -6.26 15.70 -17.21
CA ARG A 8 -5.53 14.81 -16.29
C ARG A 8 -4.49 15.55 -15.46
N ALA A 9 -3.81 16.54 -16.03
CA ALA A 9 -2.86 17.36 -15.28
C ALA A 9 -3.56 18.18 -14.18
N LEU A 10 -4.69 18.83 -14.48
CA LEU A 10 -5.50 19.54 -13.49
C LEU A 10 -6.05 18.62 -12.42
N HIS A 11 -6.63 17.47 -12.82
CA HIS A 11 -7.14 16.46 -11.89
C HIS A 11 -6.05 15.96 -10.95
N ALA A 12 -4.83 15.68 -11.47
CA ALA A 12 -3.71 15.28 -10.64
C ALA A 12 -3.33 16.34 -9.60
N VAL A 13 -3.37 17.64 -9.96
CA VAL A 13 -3.11 18.72 -8.99
C VAL A 13 -4.22 18.80 -7.95
N ALA A 14 -5.48 18.61 -8.33
CA ALA A 14 -6.61 18.57 -7.40
C ALA A 14 -6.48 17.42 -6.39
N VAL A 15 -5.98 16.29 -6.85
CA VAL A 15 -5.82 15.08 -6.07
C VAL A 15 -4.60 15.12 -5.15
N HIS A 16 -3.45 15.61 -5.66
CA HIS A 16 -2.17 15.58 -4.93
C HIS A 16 -1.82 16.89 -4.20
N GLY A 17 -2.67 17.92 -4.35
CA GLY A 17 -2.55 19.19 -3.64
C GLY A 17 -1.45 20.12 -4.17
N THR A 18 -0.43 19.62 -4.87
CA THR A 18 0.66 20.44 -5.41
C THR A 18 1.04 20.04 -6.84
N VAL A 19 1.58 20.98 -7.61
CA VAL A 19 2.09 20.68 -8.96
C VAL A 19 3.27 19.70 -8.92
N GLY A 20 4.11 19.78 -7.90
CA GLY A 20 5.25 18.87 -7.73
C GLY A 20 4.80 17.43 -7.50
N ALA A 21 3.86 17.22 -6.57
CA ALA A 21 3.31 15.90 -6.28
C ALA A 21 2.52 15.34 -7.48
N ALA A 22 1.74 16.16 -8.17
CA ALA A 22 1.04 15.79 -9.40
C ALA A 22 2.01 15.39 -10.52
N ALA A 23 3.13 16.10 -10.67
CA ALA A 23 4.15 15.79 -11.66
C ALA A 23 4.80 14.43 -11.39
N THR A 24 5.14 14.14 -10.14
CA THR A 24 5.66 12.84 -9.72
C THR A 24 4.66 11.73 -10.05
N ALA A 25 3.38 11.91 -9.70
CA ALA A 25 2.31 10.93 -9.94
C ALA A 25 2.06 10.66 -11.43
N LEU A 26 2.25 11.67 -12.30
CA LEU A 26 2.06 11.55 -13.75
C LEU A 26 3.32 11.11 -14.50
N GLY A 27 4.48 11.02 -13.85
CA GLY A 27 5.77 10.78 -14.49
C GLY A 27 6.24 11.96 -15.36
N TYR A 28 5.87 13.18 -14.98
CA TYR A 28 6.21 14.43 -15.66
C TYR A 28 7.12 15.31 -14.79
N THR A 29 7.64 16.40 -15.40
CA THR A 29 8.28 17.47 -14.64
C THR A 29 7.23 18.47 -14.13
N PRO A 30 7.48 19.17 -13.00
CA PRO A 30 6.57 20.21 -12.52
C PRO A 30 6.28 21.31 -13.55
N SER A 31 7.28 21.66 -14.36
CA SER A 31 7.11 22.62 -15.46
C SER A 31 6.17 22.11 -16.56
N ALA A 32 6.24 20.81 -16.89
CA ALA A 32 5.34 20.21 -17.88
C ALA A 32 3.88 20.24 -17.39
N VAL A 33 3.64 19.86 -16.14
CA VAL A 33 2.29 19.95 -15.55
C VAL A 33 1.77 21.38 -15.55
N SER A 34 2.58 22.35 -15.09
CA SER A 34 2.18 23.77 -15.11
C SER A 34 1.86 24.25 -16.54
N GLN A 35 2.64 23.85 -17.53
CA GLN A 35 2.37 24.20 -18.94
C GLN A 35 1.05 23.60 -19.44
N GLN A 36 0.72 22.36 -19.05
CA GLN A 36 -0.57 21.76 -19.43
C GLN A 36 -1.73 22.53 -18.82
N ILE A 37 -1.65 22.91 -17.54
CA ILE A 37 -2.70 23.67 -16.87
C ILE A 37 -2.82 25.07 -17.48
N ASN A 38 -1.73 25.80 -17.72
CA ASN A 38 -1.75 27.10 -18.38
C ASN A 38 -2.36 27.04 -19.80
N LYS A 39 -2.17 25.92 -20.53
CA LYS A 39 -2.84 25.70 -21.81
C LYS A 39 -4.35 25.49 -21.61
N LEU A 40 -4.74 24.73 -20.59
CA LEU A 40 -6.13 24.50 -20.25
C LEU A 40 -6.85 25.81 -19.87
N GLU A 41 -6.21 26.66 -19.07
CA GLU A 41 -6.74 28.00 -18.72
C GLU A 41 -6.98 28.86 -19.96
N ARG A 42 -6.02 28.84 -20.92
CA ARG A 42 -6.20 29.56 -22.20
C ARG A 42 -7.32 28.99 -23.06
N GLU A 43 -7.55 27.69 -23.05
CA GLU A 43 -8.63 27.04 -23.79
C GLU A 43 -10.01 27.27 -23.17
N THR A 44 -10.07 27.32 -21.85
CA THR A 44 -11.32 27.55 -21.13
C THR A 44 -11.62 29.04 -20.94
N GLY A 45 -10.63 29.90 -21.09
CA GLY A 45 -10.74 31.32 -20.74
C GLY A 45 -10.92 31.55 -19.25
N THR A 46 -10.57 30.58 -18.40
CA THR A 46 -10.85 30.57 -16.96
C THR A 46 -9.58 30.32 -16.18
N THR A 47 -9.35 31.11 -15.12
CA THR A 47 -8.25 30.85 -14.18
C THR A 47 -8.57 29.62 -13.35
N LEU A 48 -7.68 28.63 -13.34
CA LEU A 48 -7.84 27.38 -12.62
C LEU A 48 -6.92 27.29 -11.39
N LEU A 49 -5.77 27.98 -11.44
CA LEU A 49 -4.83 28.06 -10.34
C LEU A 49 -4.60 29.50 -9.88
N GLU A 50 -4.70 29.72 -8.58
CA GLU A 50 -4.38 31.00 -7.94
C GLU A 50 -3.13 30.87 -7.08
N ARG A 51 -2.35 31.93 -6.97
CA ARG A 51 -1.24 32.00 -6.02
C ARG A 51 -1.76 32.22 -4.61
N GLN A 52 -1.33 31.36 -3.68
CA GLN A 52 -1.61 31.51 -2.26
C GLN A 52 -0.30 31.42 -1.47
N GLY A 53 0.23 32.56 -1.08
CA GLY A 53 1.54 32.62 -0.40
C GLY A 53 2.67 32.05 -1.26
N ARG A 54 3.35 31.00 -0.76
CA ARG A 54 4.39 30.28 -1.49
C ARG A 54 3.86 29.09 -2.32
N GLY A 55 2.56 28.83 -2.27
CA GLY A 55 1.91 27.70 -2.94
C GLY A 55 0.89 28.15 -3.98
N ILE A 56 0.14 27.17 -4.45
CA ILE A 56 -1.00 27.34 -5.37
C ILE A 56 -2.27 26.83 -4.69
N ARG A 57 -3.41 27.42 -5.07
CA ARG A 57 -4.75 26.97 -4.73
C ARG A 57 -5.57 26.78 -6.01
N LEU A 58 -6.42 25.77 -6.03
CA LEU A 58 -7.40 25.59 -7.10
C LEU A 58 -8.57 26.55 -6.88
N THR A 59 -9.10 27.10 -7.99
CA THR A 59 -10.35 27.85 -7.98
C THR A 59 -11.54 26.90 -7.88
N ASP A 60 -12.75 27.44 -7.62
CA ASP A 60 -13.96 26.62 -7.59
C ASP A 60 -14.27 26.00 -8.95
N GLU A 61 -13.99 26.72 -10.04
CA GLU A 61 -14.08 26.22 -11.41
C GLU A 61 -13.09 25.07 -11.65
N ALA A 62 -11.87 25.18 -11.12
CA ALA A 62 -10.89 24.09 -11.20
C ALA A 62 -11.37 22.84 -10.46
N HIS A 63 -11.98 22.99 -9.28
CA HIS A 63 -12.56 21.86 -8.54
C HIS A 63 -13.70 21.19 -9.31
N GLN A 64 -14.61 21.98 -9.90
CA GLN A 64 -15.69 21.46 -10.74
C GLN A 64 -15.16 20.73 -11.97
N LEU A 65 -14.18 21.32 -12.66
CA LEU A 65 -13.57 20.70 -13.84
C LEU A 65 -12.78 19.43 -13.48
N ALA A 66 -12.10 19.39 -12.34
CA ALA A 66 -11.42 18.20 -11.85
C ALA A 66 -12.41 17.08 -11.49
N ALA A 67 -13.55 17.40 -10.87
CA ALA A 67 -14.62 16.45 -10.60
C ALA A 67 -15.22 15.86 -11.88
N THR A 68 -15.48 16.70 -12.89
CA THR A 68 -15.93 16.26 -14.21
C THR A 68 -14.88 15.39 -14.90
N THR A 69 -13.60 15.74 -14.75
CA THR A 69 -12.49 14.92 -15.28
C THR A 69 -12.45 13.54 -14.64
N SER A 70 -12.67 13.44 -13.34
CA SER A 70 -12.77 12.14 -12.66
C SER A 70 -13.86 11.25 -13.28
N GLN A 71 -15.03 11.82 -13.58
CA GLN A 71 -16.13 11.09 -14.24
C GLN A 71 -15.74 10.63 -15.67
N LEU A 72 -15.09 11.49 -16.44
CA LEU A 72 -14.60 11.14 -17.79
C LEU A 72 -13.58 10.01 -17.75
N LEU A 73 -12.65 10.06 -16.80
CA LEU A 73 -11.66 9.00 -16.60
C LEU A 73 -12.33 7.66 -16.22
N ALA A 74 -13.36 7.70 -15.39
CA ALA A 74 -14.13 6.49 -15.03
C ALA A 74 -14.87 5.89 -16.24
N ILE A 75 -15.46 6.73 -17.12
CA ILE A 75 -16.11 6.27 -18.35
C ILE A 75 -15.10 5.64 -19.33
N MET A 76 -13.91 6.23 -19.44
CA MET A 76 -12.83 5.67 -20.26
C MET A 76 -12.37 4.32 -19.72
N GLU A 77 -12.17 4.22 -18.41
CA GLU A 77 -11.82 2.96 -17.74
C GLU A 77 -12.88 1.89 -18.01
N GLU A 78 -14.17 2.23 -17.90
CA GLU A 78 -15.25 1.30 -18.20
C GLU A 78 -15.20 0.82 -19.66
N ALA A 79 -14.89 1.70 -20.61
CA ALA A 79 -14.73 1.32 -22.01
C ALA A 79 -13.53 0.36 -22.21
N GLU A 80 -12.39 0.62 -21.54
CA GLU A 80 -11.22 -0.26 -21.57
C GLU A 80 -11.56 -1.63 -20.95
N VAL A 81 -12.26 -1.65 -19.81
CA VAL A 81 -12.73 -2.88 -19.15
C VAL A 81 -13.58 -3.72 -20.11
N ARG A 82 -14.56 -3.09 -20.81
CA ARG A 82 -15.41 -3.78 -21.78
C ARG A 82 -14.61 -4.37 -22.95
N LEU A 83 -13.56 -3.70 -23.41
CA LEU A 83 -12.67 -4.20 -24.44
C LEU A 83 -11.82 -5.38 -23.95
N GLU A 84 -11.33 -5.32 -22.72
CA GLU A 84 -10.61 -6.43 -22.08
C GLU A 84 -11.53 -7.65 -21.85
N GLU A 85 -12.76 -7.43 -21.37
CA GLU A 85 -13.75 -8.49 -21.18
C GLU A 85 -14.05 -9.25 -22.50
N ARG A 86 -14.17 -8.51 -23.62
CA ARG A 86 -14.39 -9.14 -24.94
C ARG A 86 -13.21 -10.00 -25.40
N ARG A 87 -11.99 -9.69 -24.99
CA ARG A 87 -10.80 -10.52 -25.25
C ARG A 87 -10.82 -11.82 -24.43
N GLY A 88 -11.56 -11.86 -23.32
CA GLY A 88 -11.77 -13.03 -22.47
C GLY A 88 -10.52 -13.56 -21.77
N ARG A 89 -9.38 -12.85 -21.85
CA ARG A 89 -8.10 -13.24 -21.25
C ARG A 89 -7.38 -12.04 -20.66
N PRO A 90 -6.59 -12.25 -19.57
CA PRO A 90 -5.74 -11.22 -19.03
C PRO A 90 -4.71 -10.73 -20.07
N ALA A 91 -4.67 -9.43 -20.31
CA ALA A 91 -3.75 -8.82 -21.26
C ALA A 91 -3.57 -7.33 -20.95
N GLY A 92 -2.53 -6.70 -21.53
CA GLY A 92 -2.24 -5.28 -21.36
C GLY A 92 -1.53 -4.98 -20.05
N ARG A 93 -1.48 -3.70 -19.66
CA ARG A 93 -0.78 -3.26 -18.45
C ARG A 93 -1.64 -3.41 -17.21
N LEU A 94 -1.04 -3.94 -16.15
CA LEU A 94 -1.59 -4.00 -14.80
C LEU A 94 -0.59 -3.40 -13.80
N ALA A 95 -0.92 -2.24 -13.27
CA ALA A 95 -0.10 -1.58 -12.25
C ALA A 95 -0.53 -2.06 -10.85
N ILE A 96 0.40 -2.68 -10.13
CA ILE A 96 0.15 -3.26 -8.79
C ILE A 96 1.00 -2.51 -7.77
N ALA A 97 0.43 -2.20 -6.61
CA ALA A 97 1.20 -1.75 -5.46
C ALA A 97 1.04 -2.70 -4.28
N CYS A 98 2.09 -2.88 -3.50
CA CYS A 98 2.01 -3.65 -2.26
C CYS A 98 3.05 -3.19 -1.24
N PHE A 99 2.85 -3.59 0.02
CA PHE A 99 3.79 -3.32 1.10
C PHE A 99 5.03 -4.25 1.07
N PRO A 100 6.15 -3.85 1.68
CA PRO A 100 7.46 -4.50 1.50
C PRO A 100 7.48 -6.02 1.75
N SER A 101 6.84 -6.51 2.83
CA SER A 101 6.87 -7.94 3.12
C SER A 101 6.02 -8.78 2.16
N ALA A 102 4.94 -8.22 1.56
CA ALA A 102 4.22 -8.88 0.48
C ALA A 102 5.02 -8.84 -0.83
N ALA A 103 5.71 -7.72 -1.11
CA ALA A 103 6.62 -7.60 -2.26
C ALA A 103 7.70 -8.69 -2.25
N ARG A 104 8.15 -9.08 -1.06
CA ARG A 104 9.18 -10.11 -0.87
C ARG A 104 8.61 -11.53 -0.78
N GLY A 105 7.55 -11.74 -0.01
CA GLY A 105 7.06 -13.09 0.35
C GLY A 105 5.97 -13.64 -0.57
N LEU A 106 5.15 -12.79 -1.19
CA LEU A 106 3.99 -13.21 -1.98
C LEU A 106 4.11 -12.86 -3.46
N MET A 107 4.42 -11.60 -3.76
CA MET A 107 4.35 -11.08 -5.13
C MET A 107 5.31 -11.73 -6.13
N PRO A 108 6.55 -12.14 -5.80
CA PRO A 108 7.43 -12.76 -6.78
C PRO A 108 6.86 -14.07 -7.34
N ARG A 109 6.24 -14.88 -6.48
CA ARG A 109 5.58 -16.13 -6.91
C ARG A 109 4.34 -15.84 -7.76
N ALA A 110 3.52 -14.87 -7.34
CA ALA A 110 2.32 -14.48 -8.07
C ALA A 110 2.65 -13.91 -9.46
N LEU A 111 3.59 -12.98 -9.54
CA LEU A 111 4.02 -12.38 -10.81
C LEU A 111 4.65 -13.42 -11.75
N ALA A 112 5.49 -14.31 -11.23
CA ALA A 112 6.07 -15.39 -12.03
C ALA A 112 5.00 -16.35 -12.59
N GLN A 113 3.95 -16.64 -11.82
CA GLN A 113 2.83 -17.45 -12.28
C GLN A 113 2.02 -16.71 -13.35
N LEU A 114 1.65 -15.45 -13.09
CA LEU A 114 0.90 -14.61 -14.04
C LEU A 114 1.65 -14.45 -15.38
N THR A 115 2.95 -14.17 -15.34
CA THR A 115 3.77 -14.03 -16.56
C THR A 115 3.80 -15.32 -17.39
N ARG A 116 3.87 -16.49 -16.74
CA ARG A 116 3.85 -17.77 -17.45
C ARG A 116 2.49 -18.12 -18.05
N GLN A 117 1.40 -17.84 -17.31
CA GLN A 117 0.05 -18.18 -17.73
C GLN A 117 -0.55 -17.16 -18.72
N HIS A 118 -0.13 -15.91 -18.61
CA HIS A 118 -0.67 -14.78 -19.37
C HIS A 118 0.46 -13.92 -19.96
N PRO A 119 1.14 -14.38 -21.01
CA PRO A 119 2.31 -13.68 -21.58
C PRO A 119 1.99 -12.29 -22.17
N ASP A 120 0.70 -12.04 -22.46
CA ASP A 120 0.22 -10.73 -22.91
C ASP A 120 -0.07 -9.74 -21.77
N LEU A 121 0.07 -10.17 -20.51
CA LEU A 121 -0.13 -9.32 -19.32
C LEU A 121 1.21 -8.73 -18.88
N ASP A 122 1.34 -7.40 -18.94
CA ASP A 122 2.48 -6.64 -18.39
C ASP A 122 2.15 -6.17 -16.97
N ALA A 123 2.34 -7.06 -15.99
CA ALA A 123 2.11 -6.76 -14.58
C ALA A 123 3.35 -6.07 -13.98
N ARG A 124 3.17 -4.85 -13.46
CA ARG A 124 4.23 -4.03 -12.87
C ARG A 124 3.96 -3.76 -11.40
N LEU A 125 4.98 -4.04 -10.57
CA LEU A 125 4.91 -3.89 -9.13
C LEU A 125 5.62 -2.62 -8.67
N THR A 126 4.99 -1.91 -7.71
CA THR A 126 5.61 -0.81 -6.95
C THR A 126 5.43 -1.10 -5.46
N GLU A 127 6.51 -0.94 -4.70
CA GLU A 127 6.48 -1.12 -3.25
C GLU A 127 6.13 0.20 -2.57
N VAL A 128 5.05 0.20 -1.78
CA VAL A 128 4.58 1.35 -0.99
C VAL A 128 3.85 0.89 0.27
N ASP A 129 3.71 1.78 1.26
CA ASP A 129 2.91 1.53 2.47
C ASP A 129 1.41 1.31 2.15
N PRO A 130 0.67 0.50 2.93
CA PRO A 130 -0.76 0.26 2.73
C PRO A 130 -1.62 1.52 2.58
N HIS A 131 -1.40 2.54 3.40
CA HIS A 131 -2.15 3.81 3.30
C HIS A 131 -1.94 4.47 1.93
N VAL A 132 -0.70 4.49 1.45
CA VAL A 132 -0.36 5.06 0.14
C VAL A 132 -0.97 4.25 -0.99
N SER A 133 -0.92 2.92 -0.92
CA SER A 133 -1.45 2.05 -1.98
C SER A 133 -2.96 2.17 -2.14
N ILE A 134 -3.72 2.29 -1.05
CA ILE A 134 -5.17 2.49 -1.07
C ILE A 134 -5.53 3.82 -1.75
N ASP A 135 -4.84 4.89 -1.40
CA ASP A 135 -4.99 6.19 -2.03
C ASP A 135 -4.68 6.14 -3.54
N LEU A 136 -3.62 5.44 -3.94
CA LEU A 136 -3.25 5.29 -5.35
C LEU A 136 -4.31 4.51 -6.14
N VAL A 137 -4.92 3.47 -5.56
CA VAL A 137 -6.07 2.77 -6.16
C VAL A 137 -7.26 3.70 -6.33
N ALA A 138 -7.66 4.38 -5.26
CA ALA A 138 -8.83 5.27 -5.28
C ALA A 138 -8.72 6.35 -6.38
N ARG A 139 -7.49 6.84 -6.62
CA ARG A 139 -7.19 7.87 -7.63
C ARG A 139 -6.97 7.31 -9.03
N GLY A 140 -6.94 5.99 -9.21
CA GLY A 140 -6.65 5.36 -10.50
C GLY A 140 -5.20 5.43 -10.95
N ALA A 141 -4.27 5.74 -10.05
CA ALA A 141 -2.83 5.74 -10.34
C ALA A 141 -2.25 4.32 -10.46
N ILE A 142 -2.87 3.36 -9.77
CA ILE A 142 -2.62 1.92 -9.88
C ILE A 142 -3.94 1.17 -10.03
N ASP A 143 -3.88 -0.06 -10.54
CA ASP A 143 -5.04 -0.90 -10.82
C ASP A 143 -5.42 -1.77 -9.63
N LEU A 144 -4.44 -2.33 -8.94
CA LEU A 144 -4.59 -3.27 -7.82
C LEU A 144 -3.64 -2.91 -6.69
N ALA A 145 -4.13 -2.90 -5.45
CA ALA A 145 -3.28 -2.85 -4.27
C ALA A 145 -3.35 -4.18 -3.50
N VAL A 146 -2.22 -4.59 -2.94
CA VAL A 146 -2.16 -5.56 -1.84
C VAL A 146 -1.81 -4.79 -0.58
N ALA A 147 -2.75 -4.67 0.33
CA ALA A 147 -2.61 -3.97 1.61
C ALA A 147 -2.89 -4.91 2.78
N HIS A 148 -2.66 -4.46 3.98
CA HIS A 148 -3.05 -5.20 5.18
C HIS A 148 -3.59 -4.24 6.23
N ASP A 149 -4.44 -4.76 7.08
CA ASP A 149 -4.88 -4.10 8.31
C ASP A 149 -4.63 -5.00 9.53
N TRP A 150 -4.99 -4.47 10.69
CA TRP A 150 -4.96 -5.18 11.95
C TRP A 150 -6.36 -5.15 12.57
N ASP A 151 -6.68 -6.14 13.39
CA ASP A 151 -7.96 -6.27 14.08
C ASP A 151 -8.39 -4.98 14.83
N ILE A 152 -7.43 -4.35 15.52
CA ILE A 152 -7.68 -3.11 16.30
C ILE A 152 -7.37 -1.82 15.52
N ALA A 153 -6.90 -1.93 14.30
CA ALA A 153 -6.52 -0.81 13.44
C ALA A 153 -6.88 -1.10 11.97
N PRO A 154 -8.19 -1.22 11.64
CA PRO A 154 -8.62 -1.47 10.29
C PRO A 154 -8.25 -0.29 9.38
N LEU A 155 -7.83 -0.60 8.16
CA LEU A 155 -7.61 0.42 7.13
C LEU A 155 -8.95 0.94 6.60
N PRO A 156 -9.15 2.25 6.56
CA PRO A 156 -10.34 2.80 5.92
C PRO A 156 -10.29 2.59 4.41
N VAL A 157 -11.32 1.95 3.87
CA VAL A 157 -11.49 1.78 2.42
C VAL A 157 -12.40 2.88 1.91
N PRO A 158 -11.93 3.76 1.00
CA PRO A 158 -12.73 4.87 0.50
C PRO A 158 -13.87 4.38 -0.41
N PRO A 159 -14.96 5.17 -0.56
CA PRO A 159 -16.02 4.88 -1.51
C PRO A 159 -15.46 4.67 -2.93
N GLY A 160 -16.01 3.69 -3.66
CA GLY A 160 -15.56 3.35 -5.01
C GLY A 160 -14.36 2.40 -5.07
N VAL A 161 -13.86 1.94 -3.93
CA VAL A 161 -12.87 0.87 -3.84
C VAL A 161 -13.52 -0.38 -3.24
N GLU A 162 -13.26 -1.52 -3.85
CA GLU A 162 -13.63 -2.85 -3.37
C GLU A 162 -12.42 -3.57 -2.83
N GLN A 163 -12.66 -4.50 -1.92
CA GLN A 163 -11.61 -5.35 -1.36
C GLN A 163 -12.07 -6.79 -1.20
N VAL A 164 -11.09 -7.69 -1.24
CA VAL A 164 -11.28 -9.10 -0.87
C VAL A 164 -10.12 -9.56 0.00
N VAL A 165 -10.40 -10.45 0.93
CA VAL A 165 -9.37 -11.06 1.79
C VAL A 165 -8.52 -12.03 0.95
N ILE A 166 -7.20 -11.91 1.10
CA ILE A 166 -6.20 -12.87 0.60
C ILE A 166 -5.94 -13.93 1.67
N GLY A 167 -5.73 -13.49 2.91
CA GLY A 167 -5.50 -14.36 4.06
C GLY A 167 -4.95 -13.62 5.27
N ASP A 168 -4.72 -14.36 6.34
CA ASP A 168 -4.21 -13.86 7.60
C ASP A 168 -2.73 -14.22 7.78
N ASP A 169 -1.91 -13.24 8.15
CA ASP A 169 -0.47 -13.39 8.38
C ASP A 169 -0.15 -13.14 9.86
N LEU A 170 0.50 -14.10 10.48
CA LEU A 170 0.90 -14.04 11.88
C LEU A 170 2.17 -13.22 12.07
N CYS A 171 2.31 -12.63 13.25
CA CYS A 171 3.51 -11.91 13.65
C CYS A 171 4.08 -12.49 14.94
N ASP A 172 5.39 -12.48 15.05
CA ASP A 172 6.11 -12.89 16.25
C ASP A 172 6.85 -11.69 16.86
N ILE A 173 7.05 -11.75 18.18
CA ILE A 173 8.01 -10.89 18.85
C ILE A 173 9.40 -11.48 18.60
N LEU A 174 10.28 -10.70 18.01
CA LEU A 174 11.68 -11.09 17.83
C LEU A 174 12.51 -10.50 18.97
N VAL A 175 13.30 -11.36 19.59
CA VAL A 175 14.20 -11.01 20.69
C VAL A 175 15.58 -11.56 20.43
N HIS A 176 16.63 -10.97 21.04
CA HIS A 176 17.95 -11.59 21.04
C HIS A 176 17.90 -12.94 21.76
N ARG A 177 18.68 -13.93 21.30
CA ARG A 177 18.67 -15.29 21.86
C ARG A 177 18.97 -15.36 23.37
N ASP A 178 19.76 -14.41 23.90
CA ASP A 178 20.11 -14.33 25.31
C ASP A 178 19.11 -13.47 26.12
N HIS A 179 18.08 -12.93 25.48
CA HIS A 179 17.03 -12.14 26.14
C HIS A 179 16.18 -13.03 27.05
N PRO A 180 15.75 -12.57 28.26
CA PRO A 180 14.95 -13.39 29.17
C PRO A 180 13.66 -13.97 28.54
N LEU A 181 13.04 -13.24 27.61
CA LEU A 181 11.85 -13.70 26.90
C LEU A 181 12.12 -14.84 25.91
N ALA A 182 13.37 -15.04 25.46
CA ALA A 182 13.70 -16.09 24.50
C ALA A 182 13.49 -17.52 25.06
N ALA A 183 13.55 -17.66 26.39
CA ALA A 183 13.31 -18.95 27.07
C ALA A 183 11.81 -19.27 27.23
N ARG A 184 10.90 -18.34 26.91
CA ARG A 184 9.46 -18.50 27.10
C ARG A 184 8.80 -19.05 25.83
N ALA A 185 7.88 -19.98 25.99
CA ALA A 185 7.09 -20.52 24.87
C ALA A 185 6.15 -19.45 24.27
N SER A 186 5.60 -18.58 25.11
CA SER A 186 4.79 -17.42 24.72
C SER A 186 4.87 -16.30 25.74
N VAL A 187 4.53 -15.10 25.32
CA VAL A 187 4.44 -13.90 26.15
C VAL A 187 3.07 -13.25 26.00
N CYS A 188 2.64 -12.46 27.00
CA CYS A 188 1.47 -11.59 26.89
C CYS A 188 1.90 -10.13 26.72
N ARG A 189 0.95 -9.23 26.49
CA ARG A 189 1.21 -7.79 26.29
C ARG A 189 1.87 -7.16 27.51
N GLU A 190 1.47 -7.60 28.70
CA GLU A 190 1.95 -7.13 29.99
C GLU A 190 3.44 -7.46 30.19
N ASP A 191 3.93 -8.55 29.61
CA ASP A 191 5.34 -8.94 29.67
C ASP A 191 6.24 -7.98 28.85
N LEU A 192 5.65 -7.20 27.95
CA LEU A 192 6.36 -6.36 26.97
C LEU A 192 6.43 -4.88 27.35
N VAL A 193 5.81 -4.48 28.46
CA VAL A 193 5.66 -3.06 28.84
C VAL A 193 6.96 -2.35 29.18
N ALA A 194 7.95 -3.09 29.71
CA ALA A 194 9.25 -2.55 30.09
C ALA A 194 10.31 -2.67 28.98
N GLU A 195 9.95 -3.26 27.85
CA GLU A 195 10.90 -3.58 26.79
C GLU A 195 11.23 -2.38 25.91
N ARG A 196 12.44 -2.38 25.38
CA ARG A 196 12.90 -1.40 24.40
C ARG A 196 12.47 -1.88 23.01
N TRP A 197 11.74 -1.04 22.30
CA TRP A 197 11.18 -1.40 21.01
C TRP A 197 11.99 -0.85 19.83
N ILE A 198 12.15 -1.70 18.83
CA ILE A 198 12.53 -1.34 17.47
C ILE A 198 11.24 -1.37 16.66
N SER A 199 10.72 -0.20 16.30
CA SER A 199 9.42 -0.06 15.62
C SER A 199 9.59 0.42 14.18
N GLN A 200 8.53 0.32 13.40
CA GLN A 200 8.42 1.10 12.17
C GLN A 200 8.23 2.60 12.51
N PRO A 201 8.51 3.51 11.55
CA PRO A 201 8.29 4.95 11.76
C PRO A 201 6.81 5.29 12.04
N PRO A 202 6.52 6.38 12.76
CA PRO A 202 5.17 6.91 12.94
C PRO A 202 4.47 7.14 11.59
N GLY A 203 3.15 6.90 11.56
CA GLY A 203 2.33 7.00 10.36
C GLY A 203 2.30 5.73 9.50
N THR A 204 2.96 4.65 9.93
CA THR A 204 2.79 3.32 9.34
C THR A 204 1.76 2.50 10.11
N VAL A 205 1.07 1.60 9.42
CA VAL A 205 0.03 0.74 10.02
C VAL A 205 0.58 -0.12 11.17
N CYS A 206 1.82 -0.60 11.04
CA CYS A 206 2.46 -1.43 12.08
C CYS A 206 2.86 -0.62 13.32
N HIS A 207 3.35 0.61 13.14
CA HIS A 207 3.63 1.50 14.26
C HIS A 207 2.36 1.83 15.06
N ASP A 208 1.29 2.19 14.36
CA ASP A 208 0.02 2.56 14.98
C ASP A 208 -0.59 1.39 15.76
N TRP A 209 -0.50 0.18 15.21
CA TRP A 209 -0.93 -1.03 15.92
C TRP A 209 -0.11 -1.26 17.20
N LEU A 210 1.23 -1.18 17.12
CA LEU A 210 2.13 -1.37 18.27
C LEU A 210 1.78 -0.39 19.41
N VAL A 211 1.69 0.89 19.08
CA VAL A 211 1.41 1.94 20.07
C VAL A 211 0.03 1.74 20.69
N ARG A 212 -1.00 1.48 19.89
CA ARG A 212 -2.36 1.23 20.40
C ARG A 212 -2.41 -0.01 21.30
N THR A 213 -1.75 -1.09 20.90
CA THR A 213 -1.72 -2.36 21.63
C THR A 213 -1.07 -2.20 23.01
N LEU A 214 0.06 -1.50 23.09
CA LEU A 214 0.77 -1.32 24.35
C LEU A 214 0.08 -0.27 25.24
N ARG A 215 -0.42 0.83 24.67
CA ARG A 215 -1.22 1.80 25.42
C ARG A 215 -2.48 1.21 26.04
N ALA A 216 -3.06 0.18 25.44
CA ALA A 216 -4.21 -0.53 26.00
C ALA A 216 -3.88 -1.26 27.33
N THR A 217 -2.60 -1.51 27.62
CA THR A 217 -2.14 -2.01 28.94
C THR A 217 -1.91 -0.92 29.99
N GLY A 218 -2.11 0.36 29.62
CA GLY A 218 -1.86 1.52 30.48
C GLY A 218 -0.41 2.05 30.43
N TYR A 219 0.44 1.51 29.55
CA TYR A 219 1.84 1.88 29.42
C TYR A 219 2.16 2.52 28.08
N GLU A 220 3.07 3.48 28.07
CA GLU A 220 3.62 4.05 26.86
C GLU A 220 4.79 3.20 26.37
N PRO A 221 4.83 2.75 25.11
CA PRO A 221 5.94 1.96 24.60
C PRO A 221 7.26 2.74 24.57
N LEU A 222 8.32 2.13 25.06
CA LEU A 222 9.69 2.68 24.98
C LEU A 222 10.26 2.39 23.59
N ILE A 223 9.96 3.24 22.60
CA ILE A 223 10.50 3.12 21.26
C ILE A 223 11.91 3.70 21.23
N ALA A 224 12.90 2.81 21.24
CA ALA A 224 14.33 3.20 21.25
C ALA A 224 14.85 3.46 19.84
N HIS A 225 14.34 2.71 18.84
CA HIS A 225 14.79 2.80 17.46
C HIS A 225 13.62 2.72 16.49
N GLN A 226 13.81 3.31 15.29
CA GLN A 226 12.83 3.28 14.21
C GLN A 226 13.49 2.80 12.92
N ALA A 227 12.94 1.74 12.31
CA ALA A 227 13.40 1.20 11.05
C ALA A 227 12.18 0.75 10.23
N ALA A 228 12.02 1.28 9.02
CA ALA A 228 10.88 0.96 8.15
C ALA A 228 10.96 -0.48 7.58
N GLU A 229 12.16 -0.98 7.40
CA GLU A 229 12.44 -2.25 6.74
C GLU A 229 12.63 -3.36 7.78
N ASN A 230 11.89 -4.47 7.63
CA ASN A 230 11.90 -5.58 8.59
C ASN A 230 13.28 -6.22 8.78
N HIS A 231 14.10 -6.34 7.72
CA HIS A 231 15.45 -6.90 7.86
C HIS A 231 16.38 -6.01 8.68
N THR A 232 16.19 -4.68 8.59
CA THR A 232 16.91 -3.74 9.47
C THR A 232 16.50 -3.95 10.93
N GLN A 233 15.18 -4.15 11.20
CA GLN A 233 14.72 -4.47 12.56
C GLN A 233 15.33 -5.81 13.05
N VAL A 234 15.34 -6.86 12.22
CA VAL A 234 15.96 -8.15 12.54
C VAL A 234 17.45 -7.98 12.85
N ALA A 235 18.20 -7.21 12.07
CA ALA A 235 19.61 -6.96 12.29
C ALA A 235 19.86 -6.20 13.62
N MET A 236 18.98 -5.26 13.98
CA MET A 236 19.06 -4.54 15.25
C MET A 236 18.71 -5.43 16.45
N VAL A 237 17.74 -6.35 16.31
CA VAL A 237 17.46 -7.38 17.33
C VAL A 237 18.65 -8.31 17.52
N ALA A 238 19.30 -8.73 16.43
CA ALA A 238 20.51 -9.56 16.48
C ALA A 238 21.68 -8.85 17.19
N ALA A 239 21.71 -7.53 17.18
CA ALA A 239 22.67 -6.69 17.90
C ALA A 239 22.25 -6.35 19.34
N ASP A 240 21.18 -6.93 19.86
CA ASP A 240 20.61 -6.74 21.21
C ASP A 240 20.24 -5.25 21.50
N LEU A 241 19.71 -4.55 20.49
CA LEU A 241 19.31 -3.14 20.61
C LEU A 241 17.87 -2.96 21.09
N GLY A 242 17.10 -4.05 21.17
CA GLY A 242 15.71 -4.08 21.60
C GLY A 242 14.94 -5.23 20.97
N ILE A 243 13.64 -5.26 21.20
CA ILE A 243 12.72 -6.25 20.63
C ILE A 243 11.93 -5.66 19.46
N ALA A 244 11.41 -6.50 18.56
CA ALA A 244 10.61 -6.05 17.41
C ALA A 244 9.41 -6.97 17.18
N LEU A 245 8.30 -6.41 16.69
CA LEU A 245 7.18 -7.17 16.14
C LEU A 245 7.40 -7.33 14.64
N VAL A 246 7.59 -8.55 14.17
CA VAL A 246 7.86 -8.84 12.76
C VAL A 246 6.92 -9.90 12.23
N ALA A 247 6.26 -9.58 11.14
CA ALA A 247 5.36 -10.50 10.45
C ALA A 247 6.12 -11.67 9.82
N ARG A 248 5.49 -12.84 9.75
CA ARG A 248 6.08 -14.05 9.16
C ARG A 248 6.21 -13.96 7.65
N LEU A 249 5.23 -13.34 6.98
CA LEU A 249 5.29 -13.14 5.53
C LEU A 249 6.55 -12.37 5.11
N GLY A 250 7.36 -13.00 4.27
CA GLY A 250 8.56 -12.39 3.70
C GLY A 250 9.68 -12.10 4.72
N ARG A 251 9.58 -12.65 5.92
CA ARG A 251 10.61 -12.50 6.96
C ARG A 251 11.93 -13.20 6.58
N GLY A 252 11.82 -14.37 5.93
CA GLY A 252 12.97 -15.18 5.60
C GLY A 252 13.54 -15.92 6.80
N THR A 253 14.73 -16.48 6.63
CA THR A 253 15.46 -17.19 7.71
C THR A 253 16.02 -16.19 8.71
N LEU A 254 15.72 -16.38 9.98
CA LEU A 254 16.28 -15.56 11.05
C LEU A 254 17.74 -15.92 11.32
N PRO A 255 18.60 -14.96 11.65
CA PRO A 255 19.95 -15.21 12.11
C PRO A 255 19.94 -15.97 13.45
N PRO A 256 20.99 -16.72 13.79
CA PRO A 256 21.04 -17.57 14.99
C PRO A 256 21.01 -16.77 16.32
N GLU A 257 21.26 -15.48 16.25
CA GLU A 257 21.16 -14.56 17.39
C GLU A 257 19.70 -14.15 17.70
N VAL A 258 18.74 -14.41 16.82
CA VAL A 258 17.35 -13.94 16.94
C VAL A 258 16.42 -15.12 17.19
N THR A 259 15.63 -15.02 18.25
CA THR A 259 14.60 -15.99 18.63
C THR A 259 13.21 -15.38 18.43
N PRO A 260 12.30 -16.03 17.66
CA PRO A 260 10.90 -15.63 17.60
C PRO A 260 10.16 -16.16 18.83
N VAL A 261 9.42 -15.29 19.49
CA VAL A 261 8.57 -15.60 20.65
C VAL A 261 7.13 -15.29 20.28
N GLN A 262 6.23 -16.23 20.56
CA GLN A 262 4.81 -16.04 20.24
C GLN A 262 4.15 -15.09 21.23
N LEU A 263 3.46 -14.06 20.76
CA LEU A 263 2.59 -13.22 21.57
C LEU A 263 1.19 -13.87 21.67
N THR A 264 0.59 -13.87 22.86
CA THR A 264 -0.75 -14.39 23.10
C THR A 264 -1.69 -13.27 23.58
N PRO A 265 -2.82 -12.99 22.89
CA PRO A 265 -3.21 -13.58 21.60
C PRO A 265 -2.25 -13.21 20.46
N ALA A 266 -2.12 -14.09 19.47
CA ALA A 266 -1.18 -13.89 18.38
C ALA A 266 -1.57 -12.66 17.53
N PRO A 267 -0.67 -11.70 17.33
CA PRO A 267 -0.93 -10.55 16.45
C PRO A 267 -1.12 -11.05 15.01
N THR A 268 -2.25 -10.70 14.46
CA THR A 268 -2.62 -11.14 13.12
C THR A 268 -2.96 -9.94 12.27
N ARG A 269 -2.31 -9.81 11.11
CA ARG A 269 -2.68 -8.84 10.10
C ARG A 269 -3.40 -9.54 8.97
N ARG A 270 -4.50 -8.93 8.52
CA ARG A 270 -5.30 -9.47 7.42
C ARG A 270 -4.88 -8.80 6.12
N LEU A 271 -4.53 -9.62 5.14
CA LEU A 271 -4.14 -9.17 3.82
C LEU A 271 -5.36 -9.03 2.92
N HIS A 272 -5.41 -7.94 2.19
CA HIS A 272 -6.47 -7.62 1.24
C HIS A 272 -5.90 -7.31 -0.13
N ALA A 273 -6.61 -7.73 -1.18
CA ALA A 273 -6.49 -7.17 -2.52
C ALA A 273 -7.57 -6.12 -2.71
N LEU A 274 -7.21 -4.93 -3.21
CA LEU A 274 -8.11 -3.79 -3.39
C LEU A 274 -8.02 -3.25 -4.82
N TRP A 275 -9.18 -2.85 -5.39
CA TRP A 275 -9.30 -2.29 -6.72
C TRP A 275 -10.49 -1.33 -6.79
N ARG A 276 -10.58 -0.50 -7.84
CA ARG A 276 -11.77 0.34 -8.04
C ARG A 276 -12.96 -0.51 -8.47
N THR A 277 -14.15 -0.18 -7.95
CA THR A 277 -15.42 -0.88 -8.29
C THR A 277 -15.64 -1.01 -9.79
N GLY A 278 -15.34 0.04 -10.58
CA GLY A 278 -15.43 0.00 -12.04
C GLY A 278 -14.52 -1.03 -12.71
N ALA A 279 -13.40 -1.37 -12.07
CA ALA A 279 -12.40 -2.29 -12.59
C ALA A 279 -12.60 -3.76 -12.17
N ALA A 280 -13.61 -4.05 -11.34
CA ALA A 280 -13.87 -5.39 -10.79
C ALA A 280 -14.04 -6.50 -11.87
N ARG A 281 -14.48 -6.13 -13.07
CA ARG A 281 -14.70 -7.05 -14.19
C ARG A 281 -13.48 -7.26 -15.07
N ARG A 282 -12.38 -6.52 -14.89
CA ARG A 282 -11.15 -6.68 -15.67
C ARG A 282 -10.56 -8.08 -15.47
N PRO A 283 -10.36 -8.86 -16.55
CA PRO A 283 -9.79 -10.20 -16.46
C PRO A 283 -8.43 -10.22 -15.76
N ALA A 284 -7.59 -9.19 -15.98
CA ALA A 284 -6.28 -9.07 -15.34
C ALA A 284 -6.38 -8.94 -13.81
N ILE A 285 -7.32 -8.15 -13.28
CA ILE A 285 -7.55 -8.00 -11.83
C ILE A 285 -8.07 -9.31 -11.24
N ARG A 286 -9.12 -9.90 -11.83
CA ARG A 286 -9.73 -11.14 -11.34
C ARG A 286 -8.72 -12.27 -11.27
N GLU A 287 -7.91 -12.43 -12.31
CA GLU A 287 -6.91 -13.47 -12.38
C GLU A 287 -5.77 -13.24 -11.36
N THR A 288 -5.34 -11.98 -11.18
CA THR A 288 -4.33 -11.66 -10.16
C THR A 288 -4.85 -11.96 -8.77
N VAL A 289 -6.07 -11.54 -8.44
CA VAL A 289 -6.71 -11.82 -7.14
C VAL A 289 -6.82 -13.33 -6.90
N ARG A 290 -7.28 -14.10 -7.90
CA ARG A 290 -7.37 -15.56 -7.83
C ARG A 290 -5.98 -16.16 -7.55
N THR A 291 -4.96 -15.75 -8.29
CA THR A 291 -3.58 -16.22 -8.11
C THR A 291 -3.05 -15.95 -6.70
N LEU A 292 -3.31 -14.75 -6.16
CA LEU A 292 -2.89 -14.41 -4.79
C LEU A 292 -3.57 -15.30 -3.75
N GLN A 293 -4.88 -15.53 -3.87
CA GLN A 293 -5.63 -16.39 -2.96
C GLN A 293 -5.22 -17.88 -3.05
N GLU A 294 -4.95 -18.37 -4.24
CA GLU A 294 -4.49 -19.76 -4.45
C GLU A 294 -3.08 -20.01 -3.91
N LEU A 295 -2.19 -19.02 -3.99
CA LEU A 295 -0.83 -19.15 -3.48
C LEU A 295 -0.74 -19.00 -1.96
N TRP A 296 -1.67 -18.25 -1.34
CA TRP A 296 -1.60 -17.90 0.07
C TRP A 296 -1.44 -19.09 1.01
N PRO A 297 -2.24 -20.18 0.92
CA PRO A 297 -2.09 -21.31 1.86
C PRO A 297 -0.69 -21.91 1.89
N SER A 298 -0.04 -22.00 0.73
CA SER A 298 1.32 -22.54 0.62
C SER A 298 2.39 -21.60 1.19
N ILE A 299 2.14 -20.31 1.14
CA ILE A 299 3.03 -19.27 1.67
C ILE A 299 2.88 -19.17 3.18
N ALA A 300 1.64 -19.13 3.68
CA ALA A 300 1.36 -19.07 5.11
C ALA A 300 1.87 -20.30 5.87
N SER A 301 1.86 -21.49 5.23
CA SER A 301 2.42 -22.73 5.83
C SER A 301 3.95 -22.77 5.84
N ALA A 302 4.61 -22.00 5.00
CA ALA A 302 6.07 -21.96 4.89
C ALA A 302 6.70 -20.81 5.71
N ALA A 303 5.88 -19.89 6.23
CA ALA A 303 6.28 -18.72 7.01
C ALA A 303 6.21 -19.03 8.51
#